data_35d44e68345e176cffbacefe936b17a8
#
_entry.id   35d44e68345e176cffbacefe936b17a8
#
_cell.length_a   1.000
_cell.length_b   1.000
_cell.length_c   1.000
_cell.angle_alpha   90.00
_cell.angle_beta   90.00
_cell.angle_gamma   90.00
#
_symmetry.space_group_name_H-M   'P 1'
#
loop_
_entity.id
_entity.type
_entity.pdbx_description
1 polymer ?
#
loop_
_entity_poly.entity_id
_entity_poly.type
_entity_poly.pdbx_seq_one_letter_code
_entity_poly.pdbx_strand_id
1 'polypeptide(L)'
;FLSFEKSLKLLFKEFSKLRKLPKYDVVIDAQGLIKSAIVARMIPSVKTFGFDKYSLRESFAARFYTNTCHINYDENIIKRNVFVISSALGMPISHNDIISKKPFLFSNGQISPDLPSNNRANIVLIPGASFKSKIYPADQYAQIANELKSQINFIVLWGGEAEKQMAKKICEIAPEVHISNQLTLDELKAFIAQMDLVIGGDTGPTHMAWALN
;
A
#
# COMPACT_ATOMS: atom_id res chain seq x y z
N PHE A 1 -32.91 -11.88 2.73
CA PHE A 1 -33.51 -11.10 1.63
C PHE A 1 -33.42 -9.59 1.86
N LEU A 2 -33.86 -9.07 3.01
CA LEU A 2 -33.81 -7.62 3.34
C LEU A 2 -32.42 -7.00 3.36
N SER A 3 -31.37 -7.76 3.66
CA SER A 3 -29.97 -7.27 3.62
C SER A 3 -29.44 -7.12 2.20
N PHE A 4 -29.85 -7.99 1.29
CA PHE A 4 -29.44 -7.97 -0.11
C PHE A 4 -30.08 -6.79 -0.87
N GLU A 5 -31.36 -6.52 -0.66
CA GLU A 5 -32.03 -5.36 -1.25
C GLU A 5 -31.47 -4.02 -0.78
N LYS A 6 -31.13 -3.92 0.53
CA LYS A 6 -30.46 -2.73 1.07
C LYS A 6 -29.09 -2.54 0.45
N SER A 7 -28.34 -3.62 0.25
CA SER A 7 -27.01 -3.60 -0.37
C SER A 7 -27.08 -3.18 -1.85
N LEU A 8 -28.07 -3.68 -2.59
CA LEU A 8 -28.32 -3.28 -3.98
C LEU A 8 -28.71 -1.78 -4.10
N LYS A 9 -29.63 -1.31 -3.28
CA LYS A 9 -30.03 0.11 -3.27
C LYS A 9 -28.83 1.03 -2.95
N LEU A 10 -27.97 0.60 -2.02
CA LEU A 10 -26.75 1.34 -1.70
C LEU A 10 -25.78 1.37 -2.91
N LEU A 11 -25.58 0.26 -3.58
CA LEU A 11 -24.76 0.19 -4.80
C LEU A 11 -25.30 1.11 -5.92
N PHE A 12 -26.59 1.07 -6.17
CA PHE A 12 -27.21 1.97 -7.16
C PHE A 12 -27.07 3.45 -6.81
N LYS A 13 -27.19 3.78 -5.52
CA LYS A 13 -26.96 5.14 -5.03
C LYS A 13 -25.52 5.61 -5.26
N GLU A 14 -24.53 4.76 -4.95
CA GLU A 14 -23.13 5.07 -5.17
C GLU A 14 -22.80 5.17 -6.66
N PHE A 15 -23.32 4.29 -7.49
CA PHE A 15 -23.18 4.36 -8.94
C PHE A 15 -23.80 5.63 -9.54
N SER A 16 -24.95 6.07 -9.00
CA SER A 16 -25.56 7.35 -9.40
C SER A 16 -24.68 8.56 -9.08
N LYS A 17 -23.92 8.51 -7.98
CA LYS A 17 -22.95 9.56 -7.64
C LYS A 17 -21.80 9.61 -8.65
N LEU A 18 -21.25 8.44 -9.04
CA LEU A 18 -20.19 8.38 -10.03
C LEU A 18 -20.57 9.01 -11.37
N ARG A 19 -21.80 8.78 -11.82
CA ARG A 19 -22.33 9.37 -13.08
C ARG A 19 -22.54 10.89 -13.01
N LYS A 20 -22.60 11.46 -11.81
CA LYS A 20 -22.75 12.90 -11.58
C LYS A 20 -21.41 13.63 -11.47
N LEU A 21 -20.29 12.90 -11.50
CA LEU A 21 -18.98 13.52 -11.53
C LEU A 21 -18.79 14.36 -12.79
N PRO A 22 -17.94 15.39 -12.74
CA PRO A 22 -17.58 16.15 -13.94
C PRO A 22 -16.98 15.21 -15.01
N LYS A 23 -17.08 15.61 -16.27
CA LYS A 23 -16.49 14.85 -17.36
C LYS A 23 -14.97 15.03 -17.36
N TYR A 24 -14.25 13.93 -17.32
CA TYR A 24 -12.78 13.87 -17.38
C TYR A 24 -12.29 13.62 -18.81
N ASP A 25 -11.09 14.05 -19.13
CA ASP A 25 -10.46 13.71 -20.42
C ASP A 25 -10.11 12.22 -20.46
N VAL A 26 -9.59 11.67 -19.35
CA VAL A 26 -9.26 10.25 -19.24
C VAL A 26 -9.54 9.75 -17.84
N VAL A 27 -10.09 8.53 -17.76
CA VAL A 27 -10.18 7.72 -16.54
C VAL A 27 -9.31 6.50 -16.75
N ILE A 28 -8.38 6.26 -15.83
CA ILE A 28 -7.39 5.16 -15.93
C ILE A 28 -7.68 4.13 -14.85
N ASP A 29 -7.83 2.86 -15.25
CA ASP A 29 -7.93 1.72 -14.33
C ASP A 29 -6.58 0.98 -14.31
N ALA A 30 -5.81 1.18 -13.23
CA ALA A 30 -4.56 0.49 -12.98
C ALA A 30 -4.74 -0.82 -12.19
N GLN A 31 -5.96 -1.12 -11.69
CA GLN A 31 -6.23 -2.36 -10.95
C GLN A 31 -6.52 -3.53 -11.89
N GLY A 32 -7.28 -3.30 -12.98
CA GLY A 32 -7.54 -4.30 -14.00
C GLY A 32 -8.45 -5.44 -13.56
N LEU A 33 -9.41 -5.21 -12.66
CA LEU A 33 -10.44 -6.16 -12.26
C LEU A 33 -11.79 -5.77 -12.86
N ILE A 34 -12.69 -6.73 -13.04
CA ILE A 34 -14.04 -6.44 -13.57
C ILE A 34 -14.75 -5.36 -12.75
N LYS A 35 -14.65 -5.43 -11.41
CA LYS A 35 -15.28 -4.44 -10.54
C LYS A 35 -14.71 -3.02 -10.71
N SER A 36 -13.40 -2.87 -10.85
CA SER A 36 -12.76 -1.56 -11.06
C SER A 36 -13.03 -1.04 -12.48
N ALA A 37 -13.04 -1.91 -13.47
CA ALA A 37 -13.35 -1.57 -14.83
C ALA A 37 -14.79 -1.05 -15.00
N ILE A 38 -15.78 -1.66 -14.31
CA ILE A 38 -17.15 -1.17 -14.26
C ILE A 38 -17.21 0.23 -13.64
N VAL A 39 -16.53 0.43 -12.49
CA VAL A 39 -16.46 1.73 -11.84
C VAL A 39 -15.83 2.78 -12.76
N ALA A 40 -14.70 2.47 -13.38
CA ALA A 40 -14.03 3.36 -14.32
C ALA A 40 -14.93 3.73 -15.52
N ARG A 41 -15.68 2.77 -16.05
CA ARG A 41 -16.62 2.99 -17.18
C ARG A 41 -17.83 3.85 -16.82
N MET A 42 -18.21 3.89 -15.53
CA MET A 42 -19.35 4.69 -15.05
C MET A 42 -18.99 6.16 -14.84
N ILE A 43 -17.73 6.49 -14.66
CA ILE A 43 -17.25 7.87 -14.52
C ILE A 43 -17.32 8.54 -15.90
N PRO A 44 -17.99 9.72 -16.04
CA PRO A 44 -18.04 10.44 -17.29
C PRO A 44 -16.64 10.81 -17.79
N SER A 45 -16.26 10.33 -18.97
CA SER A 45 -14.93 10.59 -19.53
C SER A 45 -14.94 10.59 -21.05
N VAL A 46 -13.94 11.22 -21.66
CA VAL A 46 -13.71 11.12 -23.11
C VAL A 46 -13.11 9.75 -23.42
N LYS A 47 -12.17 9.29 -22.56
CA LYS A 47 -11.51 7.98 -22.69
C LYS A 47 -11.51 7.26 -21.35
N THR A 48 -11.80 5.94 -21.38
CA THR A 48 -11.55 5.04 -20.26
C THR A 48 -10.41 4.12 -20.69
N PHE A 49 -9.30 4.17 -19.96
CA PHE A 49 -8.06 3.49 -20.33
C PHE A 49 -7.72 2.38 -19.31
N GLY A 50 -7.26 1.24 -19.80
CA GLY A 50 -6.84 0.13 -18.96
C GLY A 50 -5.95 -0.86 -19.72
N PHE A 51 -5.79 -2.04 -19.17
CA PHE A 51 -5.02 -3.12 -19.77
C PHE A 51 -5.86 -3.90 -20.81
N ASP A 52 -5.20 -4.46 -21.81
CA ASP A 52 -5.85 -5.35 -22.75
C ASP A 52 -6.19 -6.73 -22.15
N LYS A 53 -6.93 -7.54 -22.88
CA LYS A 53 -7.38 -8.87 -22.42
C LYS A 53 -6.25 -9.86 -22.11
N TYR A 54 -5.08 -9.68 -22.68
CA TYR A 54 -3.91 -10.55 -22.47
C TYR A 54 -3.06 -10.12 -21.28
N SER A 55 -3.23 -8.86 -20.84
CA SER A 55 -2.54 -8.27 -19.70
C SER A 55 -3.32 -8.41 -18.39
N LEU A 56 -4.47 -9.09 -18.37
CA LEU A 56 -5.38 -9.15 -17.24
C LEU A 56 -5.62 -10.59 -16.77
N ARG A 57 -5.70 -10.79 -15.46
CA ARG A 57 -6.20 -12.02 -14.87
C ARG A 57 -7.70 -12.22 -15.20
N GLU A 58 -8.47 -11.13 -15.11
CA GLU A 58 -9.89 -11.10 -15.45
C GLU A 58 -10.07 -10.46 -16.84
N SER A 59 -9.77 -11.21 -17.91
CA SER A 59 -9.70 -10.71 -19.30
C SER A 59 -10.96 -9.98 -19.75
N PHE A 60 -12.13 -10.31 -19.18
CA PHE A 60 -13.41 -9.66 -19.49
C PHE A 60 -13.42 -8.16 -19.10
N ALA A 61 -12.60 -7.74 -18.13
CA ALA A 61 -12.49 -6.34 -17.72
C ALA A 61 -12.10 -5.41 -18.88
N ALA A 62 -11.30 -5.91 -19.85
CA ALA A 62 -10.87 -5.14 -21.01
C ALA A 62 -12.03 -4.58 -21.86
N ARG A 63 -13.22 -5.20 -21.79
CA ARG A 63 -14.41 -4.76 -22.56
C ARG A 63 -15.01 -3.45 -22.05
N PHE A 64 -14.67 -3.03 -20.85
CA PHE A 64 -15.16 -1.79 -20.25
C PHE A 64 -14.29 -0.57 -20.61
N TYR A 65 -13.11 -0.77 -21.16
CA TYR A 65 -12.23 0.31 -21.58
C TYR A 65 -12.46 0.72 -23.04
N THR A 66 -12.34 2.01 -23.32
CA THR A 66 -12.36 2.51 -24.71
C THR A 66 -10.99 2.37 -25.37
N ASN A 67 -9.94 2.40 -24.56
CA ASN A 67 -8.56 2.28 -25.00
C ASN A 67 -7.80 1.32 -24.06
N THR A 68 -6.89 0.55 -24.60
CA THR A 68 -6.11 -0.42 -23.83
C THR A 68 -4.64 -0.38 -24.22
N CYS A 69 -3.78 -0.85 -23.32
CA CYS A 69 -2.37 -1.12 -23.60
C CYS A 69 -2.02 -2.57 -23.27
N HIS A 70 -0.98 -3.08 -23.94
CA HIS A 70 -0.48 -4.43 -23.74
C HIS A 70 0.81 -4.43 -22.92
N ILE A 71 0.83 -5.21 -21.84
CA ILE A 71 2.02 -5.50 -21.03
C ILE A 71 1.89 -6.91 -20.47
N ASN A 72 3.00 -7.67 -20.40
CA ASN A 72 2.94 -9.01 -19.85
C ASN A 72 2.38 -8.99 -18.41
N TYR A 73 1.47 -9.94 -18.12
CA TYR A 73 0.85 -10.06 -16.80
C TYR A 73 1.86 -10.36 -15.69
N ASP A 74 2.94 -11.08 -15.99
CA ASP A 74 3.96 -11.48 -15.03
C ASP A 74 5.01 -10.39 -14.77
N GLU A 75 4.90 -9.23 -15.43
CA GLU A 75 5.75 -8.08 -15.13
C GLU A 75 5.49 -7.52 -13.73
N ASN A 76 6.51 -6.89 -13.15
CA ASN A 76 6.40 -6.24 -11.85
C ASN A 76 5.22 -5.26 -11.82
N ILE A 77 4.45 -5.26 -10.73
CA ILE A 77 3.20 -4.48 -10.61
C ILE A 77 3.44 -2.97 -10.73
N ILE A 78 4.56 -2.46 -10.23
CA ILE A 78 4.92 -1.03 -10.35
C ILE A 78 5.13 -0.71 -11.83
N LYS A 79 5.91 -1.53 -12.55
CA LYS A 79 6.15 -1.38 -13.98
C LYS A 79 4.85 -1.40 -14.77
N ARG A 80 3.94 -2.32 -14.44
CA ARG A 80 2.62 -2.41 -15.07
C ARG A 80 1.78 -1.15 -14.84
N ASN A 81 1.69 -0.69 -13.60
CA ASN A 81 0.90 0.48 -13.24
C ASN A 81 1.46 1.76 -13.88
N VAL A 82 2.79 1.93 -13.87
CA VAL A 82 3.44 3.05 -14.54
C VAL A 82 3.20 2.98 -16.05
N PHE A 83 3.28 1.79 -16.65
CA PHE A 83 3.08 1.61 -18.09
C PHE A 83 1.66 1.97 -18.55
N VAL A 84 0.61 1.57 -17.81
CA VAL A 84 -0.77 1.93 -18.19
C VAL A 84 -1.02 3.43 -18.05
N ILE A 85 -0.46 4.08 -17.02
CA ILE A 85 -0.57 5.54 -16.84
C ILE A 85 0.18 6.28 -17.94
N SER A 86 1.43 5.90 -18.17
CA SER A 86 2.29 6.43 -19.22
C SER A 86 1.65 6.33 -20.60
N SER A 87 1.09 5.16 -20.94
CA SER A 87 0.39 4.93 -22.20
C SER A 87 -0.88 5.78 -22.32
N ALA A 88 -1.65 5.92 -21.24
CA ALA A 88 -2.89 6.70 -21.25
C ALA A 88 -2.64 8.19 -21.45
N LEU A 89 -1.56 8.72 -20.88
CA LEU A 89 -1.19 10.13 -20.92
C LEU A 89 -0.25 10.48 -22.07
N GLY A 90 0.28 9.50 -22.80
CA GLY A 90 1.28 9.72 -23.83
C GLY A 90 2.61 10.25 -23.28
N MET A 91 2.94 9.95 -22.03
CA MET A 91 4.15 10.40 -21.33
C MET A 91 5.06 9.19 -21.09
N PRO A 92 6.11 9.00 -21.90
CA PRO A 92 7.02 7.88 -21.70
C PRO A 92 7.75 8.01 -20.36
N ILE A 93 7.72 6.94 -19.56
CA ILE A 93 8.43 6.83 -18.28
C ILE A 93 9.42 5.68 -18.41
N SER A 94 10.69 5.96 -18.22
CA SER A 94 11.76 4.97 -18.31
C SER A 94 11.91 4.16 -17.02
N HIS A 95 12.61 3.04 -17.10
CA HIS A 95 12.97 2.27 -15.92
C HIS A 95 13.82 3.08 -14.92
N ASN A 96 14.71 3.92 -15.44
CA ASN A 96 15.53 4.80 -14.60
C ASN A 96 14.69 5.82 -13.84
N ASP A 97 13.61 6.36 -14.43
CA ASP A 97 12.70 7.27 -13.72
C ASP A 97 12.01 6.57 -12.54
N ILE A 98 11.74 5.27 -12.65
CA ILE A 98 11.15 4.48 -11.58
C ILE A 98 12.17 4.24 -10.45
N ILE A 99 13.42 3.91 -10.79
CA ILE A 99 14.48 3.62 -9.81
C ILE A 99 14.95 4.89 -9.11
N SER A 100 15.12 5.98 -9.86
CA SER A 100 15.57 7.27 -9.36
C SER A 100 14.45 8.17 -8.84
N LYS A 101 13.30 7.57 -8.49
CA LYS A 101 12.17 8.32 -7.96
C LYS A 101 12.58 9.17 -6.76
N LYS A 102 12.02 10.36 -6.67
CA LYS A 102 12.11 11.18 -5.48
C LYS A 102 11.00 10.75 -4.47
N PRO A 103 11.18 11.03 -3.18
CA PRO A 103 10.09 10.89 -2.22
C PRO A 103 8.84 11.61 -2.72
N PHE A 104 7.69 10.94 -2.61
CA PHE A 104 6.39 11.51 -3.02
C PHE A 104 5.34 11.44 -1.91
N LEU A 105 5.69 10.88 -0.77
CA LEU A 105 4.92 10.97 0.46
C LEU A 105 5.64 11.91 1.42
N PHE A 106 4.89 12.81 2.05
CA PHE A 106 5.42 13.78 2.98
C PHE A 106 4.62 13.73 4.28
N SER A 107 5.26 14.09 5.39
CA SER A 107 4.64 14.20 6.70
C SER A 107 4.81 15.60 7.25
N ASN A 108 3.74 16.13 7.87
CA ASN A 108 3.78 17.32 8.71
C ASN A 108 3.76 16.91 10.20
N GLY A 109 3.77 15.62 10.50
CA GLY A 109 3.78 15.08 11.86
C GLY A 109 5.07 15.45 12.61
N GLN A 110 4.94 15.56 13.91
CA GLN A 110 6.11 15.76 14.78
C GLN A 110 6.91 14.47 14.93
N ILE A 111 8.19 14.62 15.21
CA ILE A 111 9.08 13.50 15.53
C ILE A 111 8.57 12.84 16.82
N SER A 112 8.41 11.52 16.81
CA SER A 112 8.10 10.78 18.03
C SER A 112 9.25 10.92 19.02
N PRO A 113 8.99 11.38 20.26
CA PRO A 113 10.02 11.52 21.28
C PRO A 113 10.58 10.17 21.78
N ASP A 114 9.94 9.07 21.40
CA ASP A 114 10.23 7.73 21.93
C ASP A 114 11.28 6.94 21.13
N LEU A 115 11.99 7.61 20.21
CA LEU A 115 13.08 6.96 19.49
C LEU A 115 14.34 6.88 20.36
N PRO A 116 15.01 5.71 20.42
CA PRO A 116 16.30 5.61 21.12
C PRO A 116 17.33 6.58 20.53
N SER A 117 17.86 7.47 21.36
CA SER A 117 18.86 8.48 20.99
C SER A 117 20.28 7.97 21.19
N ASN A 118 20.66 6.91 20.52
CA ASN A 118 22.02 6.38 20.52
C ASN A 118 22.56 6.28 19.10
N ASN A 119 23.83 5.94 18.91
CA ASN A 119 24.45 5.83 17.59
C ASN A 119 24.13 4.53 16.85
N ARG A 120 23.06 3.81 17.25
CA ARG A 120 22.64 2.56 16.59
C ARG A 120 21.58 2.87 15.54
N ALA A 121 21.52 2.06 14.50
CA ALA A 121 20.47 2.13 13.50
C ALA A 121 19.10 1.79 14.11
N ASN A 122 18.08 2.54 13.76
CA ASN A 122 16.69 2.35 14.16
C ASN A 122 15.95 1.51 13.09
N ILE A 123 15.57 0.30 13.43
CA ILE A 123 14.84 -0.60 12.54
C ILE A 123 13.44 -0.82 13.09
N VAL A 124 12.44 -0.59 12.24
CA VAL A 124 11.06 -0.82 12.62
C VAL A 124 10.56 -2.17 12.10
N LEU A 125 9.88 -2.90 12.99
CA LEU A 125 9.19 -4.15 12.72
C LEU A 125 7.70 -3.90 12.55
N ILE A 126 7.11 -4.38 11.46
CA ILE A 126 5.68 -4.26 11.17
C ILE A 126 5.08 -5.66 11.11
N PRO A 127 4.62 -6.22 12.24
CA PRO A 127 4.17 -7.61 12.31
C PRO A 127 2.77 -7.84 11.74
N GLY A 128 2.00 -6.77 11.52
CA GLY A 128 0.64 -6.85 11.01
C GLY A 128 0.53 -7.30 9.55
N ALA A 129 -0.57 -7.94 9.21
CA ALA A 129 -0.95 -8.21 7.82
C ALA A 129 -2.46 -8.37 7.67
N SER A 130 -2.99 -8.07 6.48
CA SER A 130 -4.41 -8.18 6.16
C SER A 130 -4.92 -9.63 6.19
N PHE A 131 -4.05 -10.61 5.96
CA PHE A 131 -4.38 -12.05 5.96
C PHE A 131 -3.43 -12.82 6.87
N LYS A 132 -3.98 -13.79 7.62
CA LYS A 132 -3.21 -14.65 8.53
C LYS A 132 -2.04 -15.36 7.83
N SER A 133 -2.21 -15.76 6.57
CA SER A 133 -1.17 -16.41 5.76
C SER A 133 0.02 -15.51 5.41
N LYS A 134 -0.10 -14.20 5.60
CA LYS A 134 0.96 -13.21 5.37
C LYS A 134 1.67 -12.77 6.66
N ILE A 135 1.22 -13.28 7.81
CA ILE A 135 1.81 -12.92 9.10
C ILE A 135 3.11 -13.70 9.31
N TYR A 136 4.21 -12.99 9.45
CA TYR A 136 5.47 -13.56 9.88
C TYR A 136 5.45 -13.80 11.40
N PRO A 137 5.89 -14.97 11.92
CA PRO A 137 5.75 -15.32 13.32
C PRO A 137 6.48 -14.38 14.27
N ALA A 138 5.87 -14.10 15.44
CA ALA A 138 6.44 -13.20 16.44
C ALA A 138 7.79 -13.67 17.00
N ASP A 139 7.94 -14.99 17.20
CA ASP A 139 9.19 -15.61 17.65
C ASP A 139 10.34 -15.42 16.65
N GLN A 140 10.06 -15.41 15.37
CA GLN A 140 11.06 -15.14 14.33
C GLN A 140 11.50 -13.67 14.31
N TYR A 141 10.57 -12.72 14.50
CA TYR A 141 10.94 -11.32 14.69
C TYR A 141 11.82 -11.13 15.94
N ALA A 142 11.44 -11.78 17.04
CA ALA A 142 12.19 -11.71 18.30
C ALA A 142 13.57 -12.35 18.18
N GLN A 143 13.72 -13.43 17.41
CA GLN A 143 15.01 -14.05 17.14
C GLN A 143 15.95 -13.07 16.42
N ILE A 144 15.48 -12.43 15.33
CA ILE A 144 16.25 -11.41 14.60
C ILE A 144 16.69 -10.28 15.55
N ALA A 145 15.76 -9.80 16.38
CA ALA A 145 16.05 -8.72 17.32
C ALA A 145 17.11 -9.12 18.37
N ASN A 146 17.01 -10.34 18.93
CA ASN A 146 17.98 -10.85 19.91
C ASN A 146 19.38 -11.04 19.34
N GLU A 147 19.49 -11.48 18.08
CA GLU A 147 20.80 -11.67 17.43
C GLU A 147 21.51 -10.34 17.16
N LEU A 148 20.77 -9.27 16.91
CA LEU A 148 21.31 -7.97 16.49
C LEU A 148 21.20 -6.85 17.56
N LYS A 149 20.70 -7.15 18.76
CA LYS A 149 20.40 -6.16 19.81
C LYS A 149 21.56 -5.27 20.25
N SER A 150 22.81 -5.73 20.08
CA SER A 150 24.01 -4.94 20.40
C SER A 150 24.31 -3.84 19.38
N GLN A 151 23.78 -3.94 18.17
CA GLN A 151 24.11 -3.09 17.03
C GLN A 151 22.91 -2.24 16.58
N ILE A 152 21.68 -2.68 16.86
CA ILE A 152 20.46 -2.16 16.29
C ILE A 152 19.43 -1.88 17.39
N ASN A 153 18.70 -0.78 17.26
CA ASN A 153 17.48 -0.52 18.02
C ASN A 153 16.30 -1.05 17.24
N PHE A 154 15.55 -1.98 17.78
CA PHE A 154 14.32 -2.47 17.19
C PHE A 154 13.11 -1.82 17.83
N ILE A 155 12.21 -1.33 16.99
CA ILE A 155 10.93 -0.76 17.40
C ILE A 155 9.82 -1.55 16.70
N VAL A 156 8.82 -2.02 17.42
CA VAL A 156 7.67 -2.70 16.82
C VAL A 156 6.46 -1.78 16.74
N LEU A 157 5.91 -1.63 15.54
CA LEU A 157 4.69 -0.87 15.28
C LEU A 157 3.44 -1.74 15.44
N TRP A 158 2.34 -1.09 15.86
CA TRP A 158 1.02 -1.69 15.91
C TRP A 158 -0.05 -0.63 15.61
N GLY A 159 -1.15 -1.05 14.96
CA GLY A 159 -2.29 -0.18 14.68
C GLY A 159 -3.57 -0.67 15.33
N GLY A 160 -3.71 -1.98 15.54
CA GLY A 160 -4.89 -2.62 16.15
C GLY A 160 -4.53 -3.56 17.28
N GLU A 161 -5.54 -4.03 18.04
CA GLU A 161 -5.32 -4.86 19.23
C GLU A 161 -4.59 -6.18 18.93
N ALA A 162 -4.91 -6.82 17.80
CA ALA A 162 -4.21 -8.05 17.39
C ALA A 162 -2.71 -7.84 17.15
N GLU A 163 -2.35 -6.72 16.53
CA GLU A 163 -0.95 -6.33 16.29
C GLU A 163 -0.26 -5.95 17.60
N LYS A 164 -0.98 -5.30 18.52
CA LYS A 164 -0.47 -4.97 19.85
C LYS A 164 -0.13 -6.22 20.67
N GLN A 165 -0.97 -7.25 20.62
CA GLN A 165 -0.68 -8.52 21.28
C GLN A 165 0.56 -9.20 20.68
N MET A 166 0.70 -9.10 19.37
CA MET A 166 1.87 -9.62 18.66
C MET A 166 3.15 -8.86 19.04
N ALA A 167 3.07 -7.53 19.14
CA ALA A 167 4.16 -6.67 19.59
C ALA A 167 4.59 -7.03 21.02
N LYS A 168 3.62 -7.22 21.94
CA LYS A 168 3.91 -7.68 23.31
C LYS A 168 4.65 -9.01 23.33
N LYS A 169 4.18 -9.99 22.54
CA LYS A 169 4.84 -11.30 22.43
C LYS A 169 6.27 -11.20 21.92
N ILE A 170 6.54 -10.32 20.97
CA ILE A 170 7.91 -10.04 20.49
C ILE A 170 8.77 -9.52 21.65
N CYS A 171 8.29 -8.56 22.42
CA CYS A 171 9.03 -7.97 23.54
C CYS A 171 9.20 -8.91 24.73
N GLU A 172 8.27 -9.84 24.96
CA GLU A 172 8.43 -10.90 25.98
C GLU A 172 9.62 -11.80 25.67
N ILE A 173 9.87 -12.08 24.38
CA ILE A 173 10.99 -12.95 23.92
C ILE A 173 12.26 -12.12 23.73
N ALA A 174 12.15 -10.87 23.29
CA ALA A 174 13.26 -9.94 23.04
C ALA A 174 13.03 -8.62 23.81
N PRO A 175 13.41 -8.55 25.10
CA PRO A 175 13.11 -7.40 25.98
C PRO A 175 13.73 -6.07 25.56
N GLU A 176 14.75 -6.08 24.70
CA GLU A 176 15.40 -4.88 24.16
C GLU A 176 14.58 -4.21 23.03
N VAL A 177 13.52 -4.85 22.54
CA VAL A 177 12.64 -4.30 21.52
C VAL A 177 11.68 -3.30 22.16
N HIS A 178 11.56 -2.11 21.58
CA HIS A 178 10.64 -1.07 22.03
C HIS A 178 9.28 -1.24 21.33
N ILE A 179 8.18 -1.08 22.08
CA ILE A 179 6.84 -1.00 21.50
C ILE A 179 6.53 0.48 21.24
N SER A 180 6.13 0.83 20.02
CA SER A 180 5.69 2.20 19.72
C SER A 180 4.41 2.56 20.46
N ASN A 181 4.15 3.84 20.63
CA ASN A 181 2.81 4.33 20.95
C ASN A 181 1.87 4.06 19.76
N GLN A 182 0.56 4.15 19.99
CA GLN A 182 -0.39 4.17 18.89
C GLN A 182 -0.25 5.49 18.14
N LEU A 183 0.01 5.42 16.84
CA LEU A 183 0.28 6.58 16.00
C LEU A 183 -0.92 6.89 15.11
N THR A 184 -1.20 8.16 14.93
CA THR A 184 -2.04 8.64 13.83
C THR A 184 -1.34 8.41 12.49
N LEU A 185 -2.06 8.52 11.38
CA LEU A 185 -1.47 8.29 10.05
C LEU A 185 -0.33 9.27 9.73
N ASP A 186 -0.43 10.52 10.20
CA ASP A 186 0.62 11.53 9.95
C ASP A 186 1.84 11.31 10.84
N GLU A 187 1.64 10.96 12.10
CA GLU A 187 2.71 10.54 13.01
C GLU A 187 3.42 9.28 12.52
N LEU A 188 2.67 8.31 11.97
CA LEU A 188 3.23 7.10 11.38
C LEU A 188 4.17 7.43 10.20
N LYS A 189 3.77 8.35 9.32
CA LYS A 189 4.65 8.81 8.23
C LYS A 189 5.93 9.46 8.78
N ALA A 190 5.80 10.36 9.76
CA ALA A 190 6.92 11.02 10.40
C ALA A 190 7.86 10.02 11.11
N PHE A 191 7.28 9.02 11.75
CA PHE A 191 8.03 7.95 12.42
C PHE A 191 8.82 7.10 11.40
N ILE A 192 8.15 6.60 10.35
CA ILE A 192 8.79 5.77 9.31
C ILE A 192 9.90 6.54 8.59
N ALA A 193 9.72 7.84 8.34
CA ALA A 193 10.74 8.67 7.69
C ALA A 193 12.06 8.78 8.46
N GLN A 194 12.09 8.41 9.74
CA GLN A 194 13.26 8.44 10.61
C GLN A 194 13.91 7.07 10.80
N MET A 195 13.33 6.03 10.22
CA MET A 195 13.86 4.68 10.32
C MET A 195 14.94 4.43 9.27
N ASP A 196 16.01 3.78 9.67
CA ASP A 196 17.06 3.35 8.74
C ASP A 196 16.62 2.14 7.91
N LEU A 197 15.72 1.30 8.46
CA LEU A 197 15.15 0.15 7.75
C LEU A 197 13.75 -0.17 8.27
N VAL A 198 12.90 -0.63 7.36
CA VAL A 198 11.56 -1.15 7.66
C VAL A 198 11.50 -2.63 7.29
N ILE A 199 11.13 -3.47 8.26
CA ILE A 199 10.93 -4.91 8.07
C ILE A 199 9.46 -5.22 8.35
N GLY A 200 8.76 -5.71 7.34
CA GLY A 200 7.33 -6.04 7.47
C GLY A 200 6.80 -6.79 6.27
N GLY A 201 5.56 -7.23 6.38
CA GLY A 201 4.82 -7.85 5.28
C GLY A 201 4.32 -6.82 4.25
N ASP A 202 3.52 -7.30 3.31
CA ASP A 202 2.83 -6.49 2.29
C ASP A 202 1.69 -5.69 2.95
N THR A 203 2.03 -4.53 3.54
CA THR A 203 1.12 -3.68 4.33
C THR A 203 1.31 -2.19 4.01
N GLY A 204 0.32 -1.38 4.40
CA GLY A 204 0.35 0.07 4.21
C GLY A 204 1.64 0.75 4.71
N PRO A 205 2.06 0.54 5.97
CA PRO A 205 3.29 1.13 6.50
C PRO A 205 4.56 0.74 5.73
N THR A 206 4.66 -0.50 5.24
CA THR A 206 5.78 -0.94 4.40
C THR A 206 5.81 -0.19 3.05
N HIS A 207 4.63 0.03 2.45
CA HIS A 207 4.52 0.84 1.23
C HIS A 207 4.81 2.32 1.49
N MET A 208 4.46 2.86 2.67
CA MET A 208 4.83 4.23 3.07
C MET A 208 6.33 4.40 3.14
N ALA A 209 7.08 3.43 3.67
CA ALA A 209 8.55 3.47 3.70
C ALA A 209 9.12 3.64 2.29
N TRP A 210 8.62 2.87 1.32
CA TRP A 210 9.04 3.01 -0.07
C TRP A 210 8.66 4.38 -0.67
N ALA A 211 7.55 4.97 -0.26
CA ALA A 211 7.09 6.27 -0.77
C ALA A 211 7.81 7.47 -0.14
N LEU A 212 8.36 7.29 1.06
CA LEU A 212 9.11 8.30 1.82
C LEU A 212 10.60 8.36 1.45
N ASN A 213 11.11 7.27 0.84
CA ASN A 213 12.52 7.15 0.45
C ASN A 213 12.74 7.49 -1.03
#